data_79ae56828f077de4f49eb7ab5e6134e0
#
_entry.id   79ae56828f077de4f49eb7ab5e6134e0
#
_cell.length_a   1.000
_cell.length_b   1.000
_cell.length_c   1.000
_cell.angle_alpha   90.00
_cell.angle_beta   90.00
_cell.angle_gamma   90.00
#
_symmetry.space_group_name_H-M   'P 1'
#
loop_
_entity.id
_entity.type
_entity.pdbx_description
1 polymer ?
#
loop_
_entity_poly.entity_id
_entity_poly.type
_entity_poly.pdbx_seq_one_letter_code
_entity_poly.pdbx_strand_id
1 'polypeptide(L)'
;VVLDIYDFFEKKLKIIKNKGIKHKNIILDPGIGFGKNLKHNITLLKHISIFHSLGYPVMLGVSRKRFIKDLVDINDSKERIGGTISSSIWLMMQGVQILRVHDFNEINQAIKVFKTLKFK
;
A
#
# COMPACT_ATOMS: atom_id res chain seq x y z
N VAL A 1 14.93 -0.76 5.05
CA VAL A 1 13.97 -1.44 4.16
C VAL A 1 13.41 -0.48 3.10
N VAL A 2 13.07 0.73 3.47
CA VAL A 2 12.46 1.70 2.54
C VAL A 2 13.41 2.07 1.41
N LEU A 3 14.65 2.42 1.74
CA LEU A 3 15.65 2.81 0.75
C LEU A 3 16.04 1.65 -0.18
N ASP A 4 16.09 0.43 0.34
CA ASP A 4 16.39 -0.74 -0.48
C ASP A 4 15.32 -0.97 -1.55
N ILE A 5 14.04 -0.81 -1.19
CA ILE A 5 12.94 -0.93 -2.13
C ILE A 5 12.96 0.22 -3.13
N TYR A 6 13.23 1.42 -2.67
CA TYR A 6 13.35 2.60 -3.53
C TYR A 6 14.44 2.39 -4.60
N ASP A 7 15.62 1.94 -4.18
CA ASP A 7 16.74 1.68 -5.07
C ASP A 7 16.41 0.56 -6.08
N PHE A 8 15.71 -0.47 -5.62
CA PHE A 8 15.23 -1.54 -6.49
C PHE A 8 14.31 -0.99 -7.59
N PHE A 9 13.35 -0.14 -7.22
CA PHE A 9 12.46 0.48 -8.21
C PHE A 9 13.24 1.35 -9.19
N GLU A 10 14.17 2.16 -8.73
CA GLU A 10 14.98 3.00 -9.61
C GLU A 10 15.70 2.19 -10.67
N LYS A 11 16.34 1.11 -10.26
CA LYS A 11 17.06 0.23 -11.18
C LYS A 11 16.13 -0.45 -12.17
N LYS A 12 15.02 -0.98 -11.69
CA LYS A 12 14.01 -1.66 -12.53
C LYS A 12 13.39 -0.70 -13.53
N LEU A 13 13.09 0.52 -13.12
CA LEU A 13 12.51 1.52 -14.01
C LEU A 13 13.45 1.87 -15.15
N LYS A 14 14.74 1.96 -14.92
CA LYS A 14 15.72 2.18 -15.98
C LYS A 14 15.72 1.04 -16.99
N ILE A 15 15.70 -0.21 -16.53
CA ILE A 15 15.66 -1.39 -17.38
C ILE A 15 14.37 -1.42 -18.21
N ILE A 16 13.24 -1.15 -17.59
CA ILE A 16 11.91 -1.19 -18.23
C ILE A 16 11.83 -0.10 -19.30
N LYS A 17 12.27 1.10 -19.00
CA LYS A 17 12.28 2.22 -19.98
C LYS A 17 13.16 1.89 -21.18
N ASN A 18 14.33 1.30 -20.95
CA ASN A 18 15.23 0.90 -22.03
C ASN A 18 14.64 -0.16 -22.94
N LYS A 19 13.67 -0.93 -22.43
CA LYS A 19 12.92 -1.93 -23.22
C LYS A 19 11.69 -1.35 -23.92
N GLY A 20 11.47 -0.05 -23.82
CA GLY A 20 10.39 0.63 -24.53
C GLY A 20 9.02 0.56 -23.87
N ILE A 21 8.93 0.14 -22.61
CA ILE A 21 7.66 0.12 -21.88
C ILE A 21 7.30 1.56 -21.50
N LYS A 22 6.08 1.97 -21.84
CA LYS A 22 5.63 3.34 -21.65
C LYS A 22 5.29 3.63 -20.19
N HIS A 23 5.54 4.85 -19.75
CA HIS A 23 5.24 5.34 -18.41
C HIS A 23 3.80 5.01 -17.95
N LYS A 24 2.82 5.21 -18.82
CA LYS A 24 1.40 4.96 -18.50
C LYS A 24 1.07 3.50 -18.18
N ASN A 25 1.97 2.57 -18.48
CA ASN A 25 1.77 1.14 -18.27
C ASN A 25 2.50 0.60 -17.04
N ILE A 26 2.97 1.50 -16.16
CA ILE A 26 3.79 1.12 -14.99
C ILE A 26 3.08 1.53 -13.71
N ILE A 27 2.97 0.59 -12.77
CA ILE A 27 2.46 0.79 -11.41
C ILE A 27 3.49 0.18 -10.45
N LEU A 28 3.79 0.87 -9.36
CA LEU A 28 4.74 0.42 -8.35
C LEU A 28 4.01 -0.26 -7.19
N ASP A 29 4.43 -1.46 -6.81
CA ASP A 29 3.92 -2.19 -5.64
C ASP A 29 5.08 -2.54 -4.70
N PRO A 30 5.23 -1.85 -3.56
CA PRO A 30 6.32 -2.11 -2.62
C PRO A 30 6.26 -3.45 -1.90
N GLY A 31 5.16 -4.19 -1.99
CA GLY A 31 5.10 -5.56 -1.51
C GLY A 31 5.02 -5.71 0.00
N ILE A 32 3.98 -5.18 0.64
CA ILE A 32 3.71 -5.39 2.06
C ILE A 32 3.58 -6.89 2.36
N GLY A 33 4.31 -7.36 3.37
CA GLY A 33 4.26 -8.75 3.84
C GLY A 33 5.25 -9.70 3.18
N PHE A 34 5.76 -9.40 2.01
CA PHE A 34 6.66 -10.29 1.28
C PHE A 34 8.08 -10.21 1.84
N GLY A 35 8.51 -11.29 2.53
CA GLY A 35 9.86 -11.39 3.09
C GLY A 35 10.19 -10.34 4.15
N LYS A 36 9.18 -9.70 4.74
CA LYS A 36 9.35 -8.62 5.72
C LYS A 36 8.77 -9.02 7.07
N ASN A 37 9.42 -8.61 8.16
CA ASN A 37 8.88 -8.76 9.50
C ASN A 37 7.93 -7.60 9.84
N LEU A 38 7.31 -7.65 11.02
CA LEU A 38 6.37 -6.62 11.46
C LEU A 38 7.00 -5.23 11.45
N LYS A 39 8.20 -5.09 11.98
CA LYS A 39 8.90 -3.81 12.05
C LYS A 39 9.14 -3.23 10.66
N HIS A 40 9.57 -4.06 9.70
CA HIS A 40 9.78 -3.64 8.32
C HIS A 40 8.49 -3.18 7.65
N ASN A 41 7.39 -3.92 7.87
CA ASN A 41 6.09 -3.56 7.30
C ASN A 41 5.57 -2.23 7.86
N ILE A 42 5.70 -2.02 9.17
CA ILE A 42 5.27 -0.76 9.80
C ILE A 42 6.11 0.41 9.29
N THR A 43 7.42 0.26 9.20
CA THR A 43 8.30 1.29 8.67
C THR A 43 7.96 1.63 7.23
N LEU A 44 7.70 0.61 6.40
CA LEU A 44 7.32 0.80 5.01
C LEU A 44 6.00 1.57 4.89
N LEU A 45 4.99 1.21 5.67
CA LEU A 45 3.69 1.89 5.65
C LEU A 45 3.82 3.35 6.12
N LYS A 46 4.63 3.61 7.12
CA LYS A 46 4.86 4.99 7.62
C LYS A 46 5.47 5.90 6.56
N HIS A 47 6.32 5.36 5.70
CA HIS A 47 7.08 6.13 4.71
C HIS A 47 6.66 5.87 3.27
N ILE A 48 5.45 5.34 3.07
CA ILE A 48 4.99 4.91 1.75
C ILE A 48 4.98 6.05 0.73
N SER A 49 4.76 7.27 1.16
CA SER A 49 4.67 8.42 0.26
C SER A 49 5.97 8.71 -0.51
N ILE A 50 7.12 8.23 -0.02
CA ILE A 50 8.41 8.47 -0.70
C ILE A 50 8.43 7.92 -2.13
N PHE A 51 7.70 6.83 -2.38
CA PHE A 51 7.69 6.19 -3.70
C PHE A 51 7.04 7.04 -4.78
N HIS A 52 6.20 8.01 -4.40
CA HIS A 52 5.60 8.94 -5.35
C HIS A 52 6.64 9.84 -6.04
N SER A 53 7.80 10.05 -5.42
CA SER A 53 8.88 10.83 -6.03
C SER A 53 9.45 10.17 -7.29
N LEU A 54 9.20 8.89 -7.50
CA LEU A 54 9.58 8.17 -8.72
C LEU A 54 8.66 8.49 -9.90
N GLY A 55 7.50 9.12 -9.66
CA GLY A 55 6.62 9.62 -10.71
C GLY A 55 5.60 8.62 -11.25
N TYR A 56 5.31 7.55 -10.54
CA TYR A 56 4.37 6.50 -10.96
C TYR A 56 3.30 6.26 -9.91
N PRO A 57 2.11 5.75 -10.31
CA PRO A 57 1.12 5.33 -9.34
C PRO A 57 1.65 4.23 -8.43
N VAL A 58 1.22 4.27 -7.16
CA VAL A 58 1.59 3.28 -6.15
C VAL A 58 0.36 2.45 -5.80
N MET A 59 0.52 1.13 -5.81
CA MET A 59 -0.49 0.16 -5.41
C MET A 59 -0.04 -0.59 -4.15
N LEU A 60 -0.97 -0.86 -3.24
CA LEU A 60 -0.70 -1.68 -2.06
C LEU A 60 -1.86 -2.61 -1.74
N GLY A 61 -1.50 -3.80 -1.28
CA GLY A 61 -2.45 -4.78 -0.77
C GLY A 61 -2.21 -5.02 0.71
N VAL A 62 -2.90 -4.29 1.58
CA VAL A 62 -2.81 -4.44 3.05
C VAL A 62 -3.91 -5.34 3.61
N SER A 63 -4.91 -5.66 2.78
CA SER A 63 -6.12 -6.36 3.20
C SER A 63 -5.81 -7.71 3.83
N ARG A 64 -6.27 -7.91 5.07
CA ARG A 64 -6.15 -9.15 5.83
C ARG A 64 -4.72 -9.66 6.04
N LYS A 65 -3.72 -8.78 5.87
CA LYS A 65 -2.31 -9.17 5.96
C LYS A 65 -1.88 -9.49 7.39
N ARG A 66 -0.82 -10.29 7.49
CA ARG A 66 -0.29 -10.77 8.77
C ARG A 66 0.11 -9.65 9.73
N PHE A 67 0.57 -8.49 9.22
CA PHE A 67 0.95 -7.39 10.11
C PHE A 67 -0.23 -6.92 10.97
N ILE A 68 -1.46 -6.98 10.42
CA ILE A 68 -2.68 -6.67 11.19
C ILE A 68 -2.87 -7.71 12.31
N LYS A 69 -2.70 -9.00 11.99
CA LYS A 69 -2.76 -10.07 12.99
C LYS A 69 -1.78 -9.81 14.14
N ASP A 70 -0.55 -9.44 13.78
CA ASP A 70 0.52 -9.23 14.77
C ASP A 70 0.21 -8.04 15.69
N LEU A 71 -0.48 -7.02 15.18
CA LEU A 71 -0.84 -5.83 15.96
C LEU A 71 -2.07 -6.04 16.84
N VAL A 72 -3.07 -6.78 16.36
CA VAL A 72 -4.38 -6.90 17.06
C VAL A 72 -4.66 -8.28 17.62
N ASP A 73 -3.77 -9.24 17.38
CA ASP A 73 -3.84 -10.63 17.88
C ASP A 73 -5.13 -11.35 17.42
N ILE A 74 -5.50 -11.19 16.15
CA ILE A 74 -6.65 -11.87 15.55
C ILE A 74 -6.17 -12.85 14.50
N ASN A 75 -6.38 -14.16 14.73
CA ASN A 75 -5.91 -15.22 13.84
C ASN A 75 -6.73 -15.34 12.56
N ASP A 76 -8.06 -15.23 12.65
CA ASP A 76 -8.92 -15.35 11.47
C ASP A 76 -8.77 -14.11 10.59
N SER A 77 -8.29 -14.32 9.35
CA SER A 77 -8.06 -13.22 8.41
C SER A 77 -9.32 -12.43 8.08
N LYS A 78 -10.49 -13.08 8.11
CA LYS A 78 -11.79 -12.43 7.84
C LYS A 78 -12.20 -11.47 8.96
N GLU A 79 -11.69 -11.68 10.16
CA GLU A 79 -12.01 -10.85 11.33
C GLU A 79 -11.07 -9.65 11.47
N ARG A 80 -10.18 -9.42 10.50
CA ARG A 80 -9.23 -8.31 10.51
C ARG A 80 -9.75 -7.08 9.79
N ILE A 81 -11.08 -6.94 9.64
CA ILE A 81 -11.66 -5.85 8.83
C ILE A 81 -11.34 -4.47 9.41
N GLY A 82 -11.35 -4.33 10.73
CA GLY A 82 -11.01 -3.05 11.36
C GLY A 82 -9.59 -2.58 11.01
N GLY A 83 -8.62 -3.50 11.10
CA GLY A 83 -7.24 -3.19 10.72
C GLY A 83 -7.07 -2.93 9.23
N THR A 84 -7.80 -3.68 8.39
CA THR A 84 -7.81 -3.46 6.95
C THR A 84 -8.35 -2.08 6.60
N ILE A 85 -9.46 -1.67 7.22
CA ILE A 85 -10.05 -0.34 6.99
C ILE A 85 -9.08 0.76 7.43
N SER A 86 -8.55 0.66 8.64
CA SER A 86 -7.64 1.67 9.18
C SER A 86 -6.39 1.85 8.32
N SER A 87 -5.74 0.76 7.93
CA SER A 87 -4.54 0.83 7.10
C SER A 87 -4.85 1.32 5.69
N SER A 88 -6.02 0.98 5.13
CA SER A 88 -6.45 1.48 3.82
C SER A 88 -6.66 2.99 3.84
N ILE A 89 -7.32 3.52 4.88
CA ILE A 89 -7.51 4.97 5.04
C ILE A 89 -6.17 5.67 5.22
N TRP A 90 -5.26 5.11 6.00
CA TRP A 90 -3.91 5.64 6.15
C TRP A 90 -3.20 5.78 4.80
N LEU A 91 -3.24 4.71 3.99
CA LEU A 91 -2.61 4.72 2.68
C LEU A 91 -3.23 5.74 1.75
N MET A 92 -4.56 5.87 1.77
CA MET A 92 -5.24 6.90 1.00
C MET A 92 -4.76 8.30 1.40
N MET A 93 -4.61 8.56 2.70
CA MET A 93 -4.09 9.83 3.19
C MET A 93 -2.65 10.10 2.74
N GLN A 94 -1.86 9.03 2.56
CA GLN A 94 -0.49 9.13 2.03
C GLN A 94 -0.44 9.28 0.52
N GLY A 95 -1.58 9.32 -0.16
CA GLY A 95 -1.66 9.53 -1.60
C GLY A 95 -1.59 8.28 -2.45
N VAL A 96 -1.65 7.10 -1.85
CA VAL A 96 -1.67 5.83 -2.60
C VAL A 96 -2.92 5.79 -3.50
N GLN A 97 -2.70 5.54 -4.79
CA GLN A 97 -3.76 5.63 -5.80
C GLN A 97 -4.57 4.35 -5.94
N ILE A 98 -3.96 3.20 -5.66
CA ILE A 98 -4.61 1.90 -5.91
C ILE A 98 -4.47 1.03 -4.67
N LEU A 99 -5.61 0.52 -4.17
CA LEU A 99 -5.67 -0.43 -3.07
C LEU A 99 -6.25 -1.74 -3.56
N ARG A 100 -5.55 -2.85 -3.28
CA ARG A 100 -6.08 -4.18 -3.56
C ARG A 100 -6.69 -4.74 -2.27
N VAL A 101 -7.97 -5.05 -2.29
CA VAL A 101 -8.72 -5.42 -1.10
C VAL A 101 -9.61 -6.65 -1.34
N HIS A 102 -9.92 -7.39 -0.26
CA HIS A 102 -10.90 -8.48 -0.26
C HIS A 102 -12.30 -7.96 0.03
N ASP A 103 -12.40 -7.00 0.95
CA ASP A 103 -13.67 -6.50 1.48
C ASP A 103 -14.03 -5.17 0.80
N PHE A 104 -14.29 -5.25 -0.51
CA PHE A 104 -14.48 -4.06 -1.36
C PHE A 104 -15.58 -3.14 -0.82
N ASN A 105 -16.74 -3.70 -0.45
CA ASN A 105 -17.89 -2.88 -0.03
C ASN A 105 -17.57 -2.08 1.24
N GLU A 106 -16.94 -2.72 2.22
CA GLU A 106 -16.58 -2.09 3.50
C GLU A 106 -15.53 -1.01 3.30
N ILE A 107 -14.51 -1.28 2.49
CA ILE A 107 -13.44 -0.32 2.20
C ILE A 107 -13.99 0.86 1.39
N ASN A 108 -14.80 0.60 0.37
CA ASN A 108 -15.41 1.65 -0.44
C ASN A 108 -16.31 2.56 0.40
N GLN A 109 -17.11 1.98 1.28
CA GLN A 109 -17.94 2.73 2.22
C GLN A 109 -17.10 3.61 3.14
N ALA A 110 -16.03 3.04 3.72
CA ALA A 110 -15.13 3.78 4.61
C ALA A 110 -14.46 4.96 3.91
N ILE A 111 -13.99 4.75 2.67
CA ILE A 111 -13.35 5.80 1.89
C ILE A 111 -14.33 6.92 1.56
N LYS A 112 -15.56 6.60 1.15
CA LYS A 112 -16.58 7.60 0.81
C LYS A 112 -16.94 8.47 2.02
N VAL A 113 -17.14 7.86 3.18
CA VAL A 113 -17.45 8.60 4.41
C VAL A 113 -16.28 9.49 4.79
N PHE A 114 -15.06 8.93 4.80
CA PHE A 114 -13.87 9.68 5.16
C PHE A 114 -13.64 10.89 4.25
N LYS A 115 -13.75 10.70 2.94
CA LYS A 115 -13.58 11.79 1.96
C LYS A 115 -14.60 12.90 2.16
N THR A 116 -15.85 12.54 2.45
CA THR A 116 -16.90 13.52 2.71
C THR A 116 -16.57 14.36 3.95
N LEU A 117 -16.09 13.72 5.00
CA LEU A 117 -15.73 14.44 6.23
C LEU A 117 -14.48 15.31 6.06
N LYS A 118 -13.50 14.82 5.30
CA LYS A 118 -12.22 15.53 5.13
C LYS A 118 -12.30 16.68 4.16
N PHE A 119 -13.02 16.52 3.04
CA PHE A 119 -13.00 17.47 1.91
C PHE A 119 -14.28 18.30 1.79
N LYS A 120 -15.13 18.22 2.78
CA LYS A 120 -16.33 19.09 2.87
C LYS A 120 -16.08 20.38 3.71
#